data_dfee8691b2bd44736828b708e0ce6727
#
_entry.id   dfee8691b2bd44736828b708e0ce6727
#
_cell.length_a   1.000
_cell.length_b   1.000
_cell.length_c   1.000
_cell.angle_alpha   90.00
_cell.angle_beta   90.00
_cell.angle_gamma   90.00
#
_symmetry.space_group_name_H-M   'P 1'
#
loop_
_entity.id
_entity.type
_entity.pdbx_description
1 polymer ?
#
loop_
_entity_poly.entity_id
_entity_poly.type
_entity_poly.pdbx_seq_one_letter_code
_entity_poly.pdbx_strand_id
1 'polypeptide(L)'
;RLLSSAASDVYKRQIQKYHKIIEILEQRDLYKSNSSKLIQLNKQLYDEFTIIWNTDDLKRSKPSPFDEARWGLAIIEDSLWDTVPKVYRRLNSIFLKNMNRGLPKNFNPIQFGSWMGGDRDGNPNVTSEVTKKVILLSRWEAAKLYEKSLTKIIRSYSMKKCSKKISSKVGKTFEPYRVFLRPLRDKLRLTHRSIEQYFINKTPLDKKILLTSTEEILKPLRVVRESLEQNQNENVASGCLLYTSPSPRDAES
;
A
#
# COMPACT_ATOMS: atom_id res chain seq x y z
N ARG A 1 -1.63 -13.57 -13.98
CA ARG A 1 -1.28 -14.95 -13.52
C ARG A 1 0.23 -15.15 -13.27
N LEU A 2 1.16 -14.53 -14.04
CA LEU A 2 2.61 -14.62 -13.80
C LEU A 2 3.07 -13.81 -12.56
N LEU A 3 2.37 -12.74 -12.20
CA LEU A 3 2.61 -11.95 -10.99
C LEU A 3 1.86 -12.53 -9.77
N SER A 4 0.86 -13.39 -9.98
CA SER A 4 0.22 -14.25 -8.99
C SER A 4 0.67 -15.70 -9.21
N SER A 5 1.95 -16.02 -8.97
CA SER A 5 2.38 -17.43 -9.04
C SER A 5 1.87 -18.18 -7.81
N ALA A 6 1.66 -19.49 -7.96
CA ALA A 6 1.17 -20.36 -6.90
C ALA A 6 1.97 -20.22 -5.58
N ALA A 7 3.28 -19.95 -5.66
CA ALA A 7 4.12 -19.74 -4.46
C ALA A 7 3.76 -18.46 -3.68
N SER A 8 3.44 -17.35 -4.36
CA SER A 8 2.96 -16.11 -3.72
C SER A 8 1.57 -16.32 -3.11
N ASP A 9 0.71 -17.07 -3.80
CA ASP A 9 -0.65 -17.34 -3.31
C ASP A 9 -0.62 -18.29 -2.09
N VAL A 10 0.32 -19.25 -2.03
CA VAL A 10 0.52 -20.11 -0.86
C VAL A 10 0.97 -19.27 0.34
N TYR A 11 1.98 -18.42 0.19
CA TYR A 11 2.47 -17.56 1.27
C TYR A 11 1.41 -16.55 1.75
N LYS A 12 0.69 -15.91 0.82
CA LYS A 12 -0.44 -15.03 1.18
C LYS A 12 -1.52 -15.78 1.95
N ARG A 13 -1.86 -17.00 1.54
CA ARG A 13 -2.83 -17.85 2.26
C ARG A 13 -2.33 -18.24 3.66
N GLN A 14 -1.03 -18.51 3.83
CA GLN A 14 -0.45 -18.81 5.15
C GLN A 14 -0.55 -17.59 6.06
N ILE A 15 -0.13 -16.39 5.61
CA ILE A 15 -0.24 -15.15 6.39
C ILE A 15 -1.71 -14.89 6.75
N GLN A 16 -2.64 -15.03 5.82
CA GLN A 16 -4.07 -14.85 6.08
C GLN A 16 -4.61 -15.82 7.14
N LYS A 17 -4.16 -17.07 7.12
CA LYS A 17 -4.52 -18.07 8.15
C LYS A 17 -3.99 -17.66 9.53
N TYR A 18 -2.73 -17.22 9.62
CA TYR A 18 -2.18 -16.73 10.88
C TYR A 18 -2.88 -15.49 11.40
N HIS A 19 -3.21 -14.52 10.53
CA HIS A 19 -4.00 -13.34 10.91
C HIS A 19 -5.36 -13.75 11.46
N LYS A 20 -6.04 -14.70 10.82
CA LYS A 20 -7.33 -15.20 11.29
C LYS A 20 -7.24 -15.86 12.67
N ILE A 21 -6.18 -16.63 12.93
CA ILE A 21 -5.93 -17.19 14.26
C ILE A 21 -5.72 -16.07 15.29
N ILE A 22 -4.93 -15.07 14.97
CA ILE A 22 -4.68 -13.93 15.86
C ILE A 22 -5.99 -13.20 16.17
N GLU A 23 -6.82 -12.90 15.17
CA GLU A 23 -8.13 -12.28 15.37
C GLU A 23 -9.05 -13.11 16.27
N ILE A 24 -9.07 -14.44 16.10
CA ILE A 24 -9.85 -15.33 16.96
C ILE A 24 -9.32 -15.30 18.40
N LEU A 25 -8.00 -15.31 18.60
CA LEU A 25 -7.39 -15.24 19.93
C LEU A 25 -7.69 -13.90 20.62
N GLU A 26 -7.59 -12.78 19.91
CA GLU A 26 -7.98 -11.47 20.42
C GLU A 26 -9.46 -11.42 20.83
N GLN A 27 -10.35 -11.98 20.00
CA GLN A 27 -11.76 -12.08 20.35
C GLN A 27 -11.99 -12.96 21.57
N ARG A 28 -11.27 -14.08 21.73
CA ARG A 28 -11.35 -14.91 22.95
C ARG A 28 -10.97 -14.12 24.18
N ASP A 29 -9.98 -13.28 24.12
CA ASP A 29 -9.57 -12.43 25.24
C ASP A 29 -10.62 -11.38 25.60
N LEU A 30 -11.32 -10.84 24.62
CA LEU A 30 -12.43 -9.90 24.85
C LEU A 30 -13.68 -10.57 25.45
N TYR A 31 -13.98 -11.81 25.07
CA TYR A 31 -15.19 -12.52 25.45
C TYR A 31 -14.97 -13.60 26.54
N LYS A 32 -13.96 -13.45 27.40
CA LYS A 32 -13.62 -14.41 28.48
C LYS A 32 -14.79 -14.79 29.38
N SER A 33 -15.74 -13.90 29.60
CA SER A 33 -16.91 -14.12 30.46
C SER A 33 -18.13 -14.70 29.72
N ASN A 34 -18.06 -14.89 28.40
CA ASN A 34 -19.20 -15.40 27.61
C ASN A 34 -18.92 -16.83 27.13
N SER A 35 -19.41 -17.82 27.91
CA SER A 35 -19.17 -19.25 27.66
C SER A 35 -19.63 -19.71 26.25
N SER A 36 -20.78 -19.26 25.78
CA SER A 36 -21.33 -19.63 24.46
C SER A 36 -20.43 -19.10 23.34
N LYS A 37 -19.97 -17.84 23.45
CA LYS A 37 -19.07 -17.23 22.48
C LYS A 37 -17.69 -17.89 22.49
N LEU A 38 -17.18 -18.26 23.68
CA LEU A 38 -15.92 -18.97 23.81
C LEU A 38 -15.94 -20.34 23.15
N ILE A 39 -17.04 -21.11 23.29
CA ILE A 39 -17.20 -22.40 22.62
C ILE A 39 -17.14 -22.23 21.09
N GLN A 40 -17.83 -21.23 20.56
CA GLN A 40 -17.82 -20.92 19.13
C GLN A 40 -16.42 -20.54 18.63
N LEU A 41 -15.71 -19.66 19.36
CA LEU A 41 -14.36 -19.21 19.00
C LEU A 41 -13.33 -20.37 19.11
N ASN A 42 -13.46 -21.23 20.11
CA ASN A 42 -12.61 -22.42 20.24
C ASN A 42 -12.82 -23.39 19.07
N LYS A 43 -14.08 -23.58 18.62
CA LYS A 43 -14.34 -24.41 17.45
C LYS A 43 -13.71 -23.79 16.19
N GLN A 44 -13.87 -22.49 15.97
CA GLN A 44 -13.21 -21.81 14.84
C GLN A 44 -11.69 -21.94 14.90
N LEU A 45 -11.09 -21.82 16.07
CA LEU A 45 -9.65 -21.98 16.26
C LEU A 45 -9.21 -23.41 15.92
N TYR A 46 -9.96 -24.42 16.37
CA TYR A 46 -9.70 -25.80 16.05
C TYR A 46 -9.78 -26.07 14.54
N ASP A 47 -10.80 -25.51 13.87
CA ASP A 47 -10.95 -25.63 12.42
C ASP A 47 -9.75 -25.01 11.67
N GLU A 48 -9.29 -23.82 12.08
CA GLU A 48 -8.10 -23.18 11.46
C GLU A 48 -6.82 -23.99 11.70
N PHE A 49 -6.60 -24.50 12.90
CA PHE A 49 -5.45 -25.38 13.18
C PHE A 49 -5.52 -26.68 12.37
N THR A 50 -6.71 -27.27 12.24
CA THR A 50 -6.88 -28.47 11.42
C THR A 50 -6.57 -28.21 9.96
N ILE A 51 -6.99 -27.04 9.42
CA ILE A 51 -6.66 -26.63 8.05
C ILE A 51 -5.14 -26.46 7.88
N ILE A 52 -4.48 -25.79 8.84
CA ILE A 52 -3.02 -25.59 8.78
C ILE A 52 -2.30 -26.96 8.86
N TRP A 53 -2.68 -27.80 9.79
CA TRP A 53 -2.06 -29.11 9.99
C TRP A 53 -2.14 -30.01 8.75
N ASN A 54 -3.27 -29.96 8.04
CA ASN A 54 -3.47 -30.75 6.82
C ASN A 54 -3.01 -30.01 5.54
N THR A 55 -2.39 -28.83 5.66
CA THR A 55 -1.84 -28.12 4.51
C THR A 55 -0.42 -28.63 4.25
N ASP A 56 -0.14 -29.08 3.02
CA ASP A 56 1.23 -29.43 2.59
C ASP A 56 2.05 -28.14 2.41
N ASP A 57 2.82 -27.79 3.44
CA ASP A 57 3.68 -26.61 3.48
C ASP A 57 5.10 -26.89 2.96
N LEU A 58 5.38 -28.12 2.52
CA LEU A 58 6.69 -28.50 2.01
C LEU A 58 6.95 -27.79 0.68
N LYS A 59 7.82 -26.79 0.71
CA LYS A 59 8.34 -26.16 -0.50
C LYS A 59 9.19 -27.16 -1.26
N ARG A 60 8.64 -27.69 -2.34
CA ARG A 60 9.32 -28.66 -3.22
C ARG A 60 10.45 -28.02 -4.05
N SER A 61 10.52 -26.69 -4.09
CA SER A 61 11.56 -25.95 -4.79
C SER A 61 12.12 -24.83 -3.91
N LYS A 62 13.43 -24.61 -4.01
CA LYS A 62 14.12 -23.49 -3.35
C LYS A 62 13.58 -22.17 -3.90
N PRO A 63 13.17 -21.20 -3.06
CA PRO A 63 12.67 -19.93 -3.56
C PRO A 63 13.77 -19.17 -4.30
N SER A 64 13.39 -18.50 -5.38
CA SER A 64 14.29 -17.58 -6.07
C SER A 64 14.34 -16.22 -5.33
N PRO A 65 15.41 -15.41 -5.52
CA PRO A 65 15.47 -14.04 -4.97
C PRO A 65 14.27 -13.17 -5.41
N PHE A 66 13.69 -13.45 -6.56
CA PHE A 66 12.49 -12.78 -7.03
C PHE A 66 11.24 -13.18 -6.24
N ASP A 67 11.13 -14.46 -5.85
CA ASP A 67 10.03 -14.94 -5.00
C ASP A 67 10.12 -14.35 -3.58
N GLU A 68 11.34 -14.23 -3.04
CA GLU A 68 11.58 -13.58 -1.74
C GLU A 68 11.16 -12.11 -1.77
N ALA A 69 11.51 -11.38 -2.83
CA ALA A 69 11.08 -9.99 -3.01
C ALA A 69 9.54 -9.86 -3.07
N ARG A 70 8.87 -10.80 -3.71
CA ARG A 70 7.39 -10.83 -3.74
C ARG A 70 6.78 -11.05 -2.35
N TRP A 71 7.39 -11.89 -1.53
CA TRP A 71 6.93 -12.11 -0.17
C TRP A 71 7.09 -10.87 0.70
N GLY A 72 8.24 -10.19 0.60
CA GLY A 72 8.43 -8.91 1.31
C GLY A 72 7.42 -7.85 0.90
N LEU A 73 7.12 -7.75 -0.40
CA LEU A 73 6.11 -6.81 -0.90
C LEU A 73 4.69 -7.15 -0.44
N ALA A 74 4.37 -8.45 -0.26
CA ALA A 74 3.08 -8.86 0.29
C ALA A 74 2.86 -8.34 1.72
N ILE A 75 3.91 -8.30 2.55
CA ILE A 75 3.84 -7.70 3.90
C ILE A 75 3.55 -6.21 3.83
N ILE A 76 4.12 -5.51 2.84
CA ILE A 76 3.82 -4.09 2.62
C ILE A 76 2.35 -3.91 2.24
N GLU A 77 1.82 -4.72 1.30
CA GLU A 77 0.43 -4.67 0.86
C GLU A 77 -0.54 -4.95 2.00
N ASP A 78 -0.32 -6.04 2.73
CA ASP A 78 -1.32 -6.60 3.66
C ASP A 78 -1.28 -5.93 5.04
N SER A 79 -0.14 -5.35 5.45
CA SER A 79 0.03 -4.81 6.79
C SER A 79 0.53 -3.37 6.82
N LEU A 80 1.69 -3.09 6.25
CA LEU A 80 2.37 -1.80 6.42
C LEU A 80 1.65 -0.66 5.73
N TRP A 81 1.02 -0.91 4.58
CA TRP A 81 0.33 0.12 3.80
C TRP A 81 -0.76 0.86 4.58
N ASP A 82 -1.54 0.14 5.37
CA ASP A 82 -2.60 0.72 6.17
C ASP A 82 -2.13 1.11 7.59
N THR A 83 -1.12 0.43 8.12
CA THR A 83 -0.65 0.64 9.51
C THR A 83 0.22 1.88 9.65
N VAL A 84 1.18 2.09 8.76
CA VAL A 84 2.11 3.23 8.85
C VAL A 84 1.37 4.57 8.87
N PRO A 85 0.39 4.84 8.00
CA PRO A 85 -0.38 6.07 8.07
C PRO A 85 -1.20 6.21 9.37
N LYS A 86 -1.68 5.12 9.96
CA LYS A 86 -2.39 5.16 11.25
C LYS A 86 -1.45 5.56 12.38
N VAL A 87 -0.24 4.99 12.41
CA VAL A 87 0.81 5.35 13.37
C VAL A 87 1.16 6.83 13.26
N TYR A 88 1.33 7.35 12.06
CA TYR A 88 1.60 8.77 11.81
C TYR A 88 0.51 9.69 12.35
N ARG A 89 -0.75 9.37 12.09
CA ARG A 89 -1.88 10.16 12.61
C ARG A 89 -1.95 10.14 14.12
N ARG A 90 -1.76 8.96 14.71
CA ARG A 90 -1.74 8.82 16.17
C ARG A 90 -0.61 9.64 16.79
N LEU A 91 0.58 9.58 16.19
CA LEU A 91 1.73 10.37 16.62
C LEU A 91 1.46 11.87 16.50
N ASN A 92 0.93 12.34 15.37
CA ASN A 92 0.56 13.74 15.17
C ASN A 92 -0.49 14.20 16.19
N SER A 93 -1.49 13.37 16.51
CA SER A 93 -2.50 13.68 17.53
C SER A 93 -1.90 13.82 18.93
N ILE A 94 -0.93 12.97 19.27
CA ILE A 94 -0.20 13.04 20.55
C ILE A 94 0.62 14.35 20.62
N PHE A 95 1.31 14.71 19.56
CA PHE A 95 2.07 15.96 19.50
C PHE A 95 1.18 17.21 19.62
N LEU A 96 0.05 17.22 18.88
CA LEU A 96 -0.94 18.30 18.99
C LEU A 96 -1.47 18.44 20.41
N LYS A 97 -1.80 17.32 21.06
CA LYS A 97 -2.36 17.33 22.42
C LYS A 97 -1.36 17.81 23.48
N ASN A 98 -0.10 17.37 23.39
CA ASN A 98 0.89 17.59 24.47
C ASN A 98 1.77 18.83 24.21
N MET A 99 2.00 19.21 22.96
CA MET A 99 2.91 20.28 22.57
C MET A 99 2.19 21.45 21.87
N ASN A 100 0.88 21.38 21.71
CA ASN A 100 0.08 22.34 20.96
C ASN A 100 0.61 22.60 19.53
N ARG A 101 1.38 21.65 19.01
CA ARG A 101 2.07 21.73 17.72
C ARG A 101 2.02 20.37 17.04
N GLY A 102 1.56 20.32 15.79
CA GLY A 102 1.59 19.12 14.95
C GLY A 102 2.99 18.76 14.46
N LEU A 103 3.13 17.57 13.93
CA LEU A 103 4.37 17.12 13.29
C LEU A 103 4.74 18.02 12.10
N PRO A 104 6.03 18.27 11.87
CA PRO A 104 6.51 18.99 10.70
C PRO A 104 6.01 18.34 9.40
N LYS A 105 5.69 19.14 8.38
CA LYS A 105 5.15 18.63 7.10
C LYS A 105 6.10 17.63 6.40
N ASN A 106 7.40 17.72 6.67
CA ASN A 106 8.43 16.85 6.09
C ASN A 106 8.94 15.79 7.10
N PHE A 107 8.21 15.58 8.19
CA PHE A 107 8.62 14.60 9.19
C PHE A 107 8.37 13.18 8.65
N ASN A 108 9.44 12.44 8.44
CA ASN A 108 9.42 11.07 7.95
C ASN A 108 10.30 10.18 8.84
N PRO A 109 9.80 9.71 10.00
CA PRO A 109 10.57 8.90 10.94
C PRO A 109 10.69 7.44 10.53
N ILE A 110 9.89 6.97 9.56
CA ILE A 110 9.88 5.57 9.13
C ILE A 110 10.29 5.52 7.68
N GLN A 111 11.43 4.89 7.42
CA GLN A 111 11.93 4.63 6.07
C GLN A 111 12.03 3.13 5.85
N PHE A 112 11.63 2.69 4.67
CA PHE A 112 11.70 1.28 4.29
C PHE A 112 12.82 1.09 3.29
N GLY A 113 13.72 0.14 3.59
CA GLY A 113 14.70 -0.39 2.66
C GLY A 113 14.33 -1.80 2.22
N SER A 114 14.84 -2.23 1.09
CA SER A 114 14.72 -3.61 0.63
C SER A 114 16.07 -4.07 0.10
N TRP A 115 16.59 -5.16 0.64
CA TRP A 115 17.80 -5.82 0.15
C TRP A 115 17.49 -6.96 -0.83
N MET A 116 16.25 -7.45 -0.84
CA MET A 116 15.84 -8.59 -1.65
C MET A 116 16.03 -8.32 -3.14
N GLY A 117 16.83 -9.16 -3.78
CA GLY A 117 17.19 -9.02 -5.19
C GLY A 117 18.15 -7.87 -5.51
N GLY A 118 18.63 -7.12 -4.51
CA GLY A 118 19.62 -6.05 -4.66
C GLY A 118 20.97 -6.43 -4.04
N ASP A 119 20.93 -6.94 -2.82
CA ASP A 119 22.10 -7.44 -2.11
C ASP A 119 22.49 -8.80 -2.67
N ARG A 120 23.73 -8.91 -3.11
CA ARG A 120 24.26 -10.13 -3.76
C ARG A 120 24.87 -11.09 -2.76
N ASP A 121 25.57 -10.59 -1.76
CA ASP A 121 26.21 -11.32 -0.67
C ASP A 121 26.73 -12.73 -1.07
N GLY A 122 27.44 -12.78 -2.22
CA GLY A 122 27.97 -14.04 -2.79
C GLY A 122 26.92 -14.94 -3.46
N ASN A 123 25.64 -14.57 -3.50
CA ASN A 123 24.60 -15.36 -4.14
C ASN A 123 24.61 -15.17 -5.68
N PRO A 124 24.99 -16.19 -6.46
CA PRO A 124 25.08 -16.07 -7.93
C PRO A 124 23.70 -15.90 -8.60
N ASN A 125 22.61 -16.19 -7.90
CA ASN A 125 21.25 -16.03 -8.42
C ASN A 125 20.76 -14.59 -8.35
N VAL A 126 21.44 -13.67 -7.65
CA VAL A 126 21.11 -12.24 -7.62
C VAL A 126 21.87 -11.52 -8.73
N THR A 127 21.35 -11.63 -9.94
CA THR A 127 21.92 -10.98 -11.14
C THR A 127 21.34 -9.57 -11.31
N SER A 128 21.98 -8.75 -12.15
CA SER A 128 21.46 -7.42 -12.51
C SER A 128 20.06 -7.47 -13.13
N GLU A 129 19.75 -8.55 -13.86
CA GLU A 129 18.42 -8.76 -14.41
C GLU A 129 17.38 -9.03 -13.32
N VAL A 130 17.74 -9.82 -12.31
CA VAL A 130 16.88 -10.06 -11.13
C VAL A 130 16.65 -8.76 -10.37
N THR A 131 17.69 -7.98 -10.13
CA THR A 131 17.56 -6.66 -9.49
C THR A 131 16.61 -5.76 -10.26
N LYS A 132 16.77 -5.67 -11.58
CA LYS A 132 15.85 -4.90 -12.43
C LYS A 132 14.41 -5.39 -12.33
N LYS A 133 14.19 -6.69 -12.32
CA LYS A 133 12.85 -7.28 -12.17
C LYS A 133 12.24 -6.95 -10.80
N VAL A 134 13.03 -7.02 -9.73
CA VAL A 134 12.57 -6.68 -8.36
C VAL A 134 12.21 -5.20 -8.25
N ILE A 135 13.02 -4.29 -8.80
CA ILE A 135 12.70 -2.86 -8.84
C ILE A 135 11.39 -2.61 -9.60
N LEU A 136 11.20 -3.25 -10.75
CA LEU A 136 9.94 -3.13 -11.52
C LEU A 136 8.75 -3.71 -10.73
N LEU A 137 8.93 -4.81 -10.04
CA LEU A 137 7.90 -5.42 -9.20
C LEU A 137 7.49 -4.48 -8.06
N SER A 138 8.45 -3.89 -7.36
CA SER A 138 8.19 -2.90 -6.29
C SER A 138 7.43 -1.69 -6.82
N ARG A 139 7.79 -1.22 -8.02
CA ARG A 139 7.10 -0.12 -8.68
C ARG A 139 5.69 -0.49 -9.12
N TRP A 140 5.49 -1.71 -9.61
CA TRP A 140 4.18 -2.24 -9.95
C TRP A 140 3.26 -2.28 -8.73
N GLU A 141 3.75 -2.84 -7.60
CA GLU A 141 2.99 -2.94 -6.36
C GLU A 141 2.63 -1.54 -5.81
N ALA A 142 3.60 -0.62 -5.75
CA ALA A 142 3.35 0.75 -5.31
C ALA A 142 2.28 1.45 -6.18
N ALA A 143 2.38 1.35 -7.51
CA ALA A 143 1.41 1.95 -8.41
C ALA A 143 -0.01 1.38 -8.22
N LYS A 144 -0.13 0.07 -7.99
CA LYS A 144 -1.39 -0.63 -7.71
C LYS A 144 -2.01 -0.17 -6.38
N LEU A 145 -1.21 -0.07 -5.33
CA LEU A 145 -1.66 0.37 -4.00
C LEU A 145 -2.11 1.83 -4.02
N TYR A 146 -1.33 2.71 -4.68
CA TYR A 146 -1.72 4.11 -4.86
C TYR A 146 -2.99 4.25 -5.70
N GLU A 147 -3.15 3.49 -6.79
CA GLU A 147 -4.38 3.51 -7.61
C GLU A 147 -5.61 3.11 -6.78
N LYS A 148 -5.49 2.02 -6.00
CA LYS A 148 -6.55 1.54 -5.11
C LYS A 148 -6.96 2.61 -4.09
N SER A 149 -5.97 3.24 -3.47
CA SER A 149 -6.19 4.27 -2.46
C SER A 149 -6.76 5.56 -3.07
N LEU A 150 -6.23 5.99 -4.20
CA LEU A 150 -6.72 7.17 -4.92
C LEU A 150 -8.17 6.96 -5.43
N THR A 151 -8.50 5.74 -5.84
CA THR A 151 -9.87 5.39 -6.22
C THR A 151 -10.84 5.54 -5.05
N LYS A 152 -10.44 5.16 -3.84
CA LYS A 152 -11.25 5.40 -2.62
C LYS A 152 -11.46 6.91 -2.39
N ILE A 153 -10.40 7.72 -2.48
CA ILE A 153 -10.48 9.18 -2.34
C ILE A 153 -11.41 9.78 -3.39
N ILE A 154 -11.23 9.43 -4.65
CA ILE A 154 -12.06 9.93 -5.77
C ILE A 154 -13.54 9.61 -5.53
N ARG A 155 -13.86 8.45 -4.99
CA ARG A 155 -15.24 8.07 -4.65
C ARG A 155 -15.81 8.88 -3.48
N SER A 156 -14.97 9.19 -2.49
CA SER A 156 -15.40 9.90 -1.27
C SER A 156 -15.50 11.42 -1.46
N TYR A 157 -14.75 12.00 -2.42
CA TYR A 157 -14.64 13.46 -2.57
C TYR A 157 -15.62 13.98 -3.62
N SER A 158 -16.90 14.07 -3.24
CA SER A 158 -17.98 14.61 -4.08
C SER A 158 -18.33 16.08 -3.77
N MET A 159 -17.43 16.82 -3.10
CA MET A 159 -17.64 18.21 -2.71
C MET A 159 -17.61 19.15 -3.92
N LYS A 160 -18.52 20.16 -3.90
CA LYS A 160 -18.65 21.16 -4.98
C LYS A 160 -17.65 22.30 -4.87
N LYS A 161 -17.35 22.73 -3.63
CA LYS A 161 -16.44 23.88 -3.38
C LYS A 161 -14.99 23.44 -3.44
N CYS A 162 -14.17 24.15 -4.22
CA CYS A 162 -12.74 23.94 -4.30
C CYS A 162 -12.00 25.28 -4.45
N SER A 163 -10.67 25.26 -4.29
CA SER A 163 -9.82 26.44 -4.50
C SER A 163 -9.79 26.87 -5.97
N LYS A 164 -9.47 28.15 -6.20
CA LYS A 164 -9.26 28.69 -7.56
C LYS A 164 -8.23 27.90 -8.36
N LYS A 165 -7.20 27.38 -7.69
CA LYS A 165 -6.13 26.56 -8.29
C LYS A 165 -6.64 25.25 -8.90
N ILE A 166 -7.67 24.64 -8.31
CA ILE A 166 -8.33 23.45 -8.85
C ILE A 166 -9.33 23.85 -9.92
N SER A 167 -10.22 24.82 -9.64
CA SER A 167 -11.27 25.20 -10.58
C SER A 167 -10.74 25.70 -11.92
N SER A 168 -9.59 26.41 -11.93
CA SER A 168 -8.93 26.84 -13.16
C SER A 168 -8.44 25.69 -14.04
N LYS A 169 -8.15 24.52 -13.46
CA LYS A 169 -7.67 23.33 -14.18
C LYS A 169 -8.78 22.41 -14.67
N VAL A 170 -9.88 22.34 -13.92
CA VAL A 170 -10.97 21.39 -14.22
C VAL A 170 -12.18 22.02 -14.88
N GLY A 171 -12.25 23.39 -14.92
CA GLY A 171 -13.39 24.11 -15.46
C GLY A 171 -14.65 24.00 -14.59
N LYS A 172 -15.82 24.28 -15.19
CA LYS A 172 -17.12 24.18 -14.51
C LYS A 172 -17.49 22.70 -14.33
N THR A 173 -17.51 22.22 -13.09
CA THR A 173 -17.91 20.84 -12.74
C THR A 173 -18.52 20.79 -11.36
N PHE A 174 -19.40 19.82 -11.11
CA PHE A 174 -20.00 19.58 -9.80
C PHE A 174 -19.08 18.81 -8.84
N GLU A 175 -18.05 18.11 -9.36
CA GLU A 175 -17.14 17.27 -8.60
C GLU A 175 -15.67 17.58 -8.92
N PRO A 176 -15.18 18.80 -8.61
CA PRO A 176 -13.87 19.28 -9.04
C PRO A 176 -12.70 18.39 -8.57
N TYR A 177 -12.74 17.88 -7.36
CA TYR A 177 -11.67 17.00 -6.84
C TYR A 177 -11.59 15.67 -7.60
N ARG A 178 -12.74 15.12 -7.97
CA ARG A 178 -12.79 13.85 -8.75
C ARG A 178 -12.19 14.04 -10.14
N VAL A 179 -12.59 15.15 -10.82
CA VAL A 179 -12.06 15.47 -12.16
C VAL A 179 -10.57 15.76 -12.10
N PHE A 180 -10.12 16.48 -11.07
CA PHE A 180 -8.70 16.83 -10.89
C PHE A 180 -7.81 15.62 -10.63
N LEU A 181 -8.28 14.61 -9.88
CA LEU A 181 -7.50 13.43 -9.51
C LEU A 181 -7.56 12.27 -10.50
N ARG A 182 -8.55 12.25 -11.41
CA ARG A 182 -8.68 11.19 -12.43
C ARG A 182 -7.42 10.98 -13.28
N PRO A 183 -6.75 12.02 -13.82
CA PRO A 183 -5.54 11.84 -14.62
C PRO A 183 -4.41 11.13 -13.86
N LEU A 184 -4.24 11.45 -12.57
CA LEU A 184 -3.26 10.77 -11.72
C LEU A 184 -3.61 9.29 -11.54
N ARG A 185 -4.87 8.99 -11.23
CA ARG A 185 -5.34 7.60 -11.11
C ARG A 185 -5.10 6.83 -12.40
N ASP A 186 -5.43 7.41 -13.54
CA ASP A 186 -5.30 6.75 -14.84
C ASP A 186 -3.83 6.54 -15.21
N LYS A 187 -2.93 7.48 -14.86
CA LYS A 187 -1.48 7.30 -15.01
C LYS A 187 -0.92 6.18 -14.11
N LEU A 188 -1.38 6.07 -12.86
CA LEU A 188 -1.04 4.97 -11.96
C LEU A 188 -1.48 3.62 -12.54
N ARG A 189 -2.72 3.56 -13.05
CA ARG A 189 -3.27 2.37 -13.71
C ARG A 189 -2.46 1.97 -14.95
N LEU A 190 -2.12 2.91 -15.79
CA LEU A 190 -1.28 2.65 -16.96
C LEU A 190 0.12 2.18 -16.56
N THR A 191 0.70 2.77 -15.50
CA THR A 191 2.02 2.38 -14.98
C THR A 191 2.03 0.90 -14.58
N HIS A 192 1.11 0.47 -13.70
CA HIS A 192 1.15 -0.93 -13.27
C HIS A 192 0.76 -1.90 -14.38
N ARG A 193 -0.18 -1.55 -15.27
CA ARG A 193 -0.53 -2.38 -16.43
C ARG A 193 0.63 -2.53 -17.42
N SER A 194 1.36 -1.46 -17.70
CA SER A 194 2.52 -1.51 -18.59
C SER A 194 3.63 -2.41 -18.02
N ILE A 195 3.88 -2.32 -16.71
CA ILE A 195 4.84 -3.21 -16.05
C ILE A 195 4.35 -4.67 -16.09
N GLU A 196 3.06 -4.91 -15.89
CA GLU A 196 2.47 -6.25 -16.00
C GLU A 196 2.65 -6.82 -17.39
N GLN A 197 2.38 -6.05 -18.46
CA GLN A 197 2.61 -6.46 -19.84
C GLN A 197 4.10 -6.73 -20.14
N TYR A 198 5.01 -5.95 -19.56
CA TYR A 198 6.43 -6.24 -19.66
C TYR A 198 6.78 -7.60 -19.05
N PHE A 199 6.22 -7.96 -17.89
CA PHE A 199 6.47 -9.27 -17.27
C PHE A 199 5.88 -10.42 -18.08
N ILE A 200 4.68 -10.24 -18.65
CA ILE A 200 3.96 -11.29 -19.38
C ILE A 200 4.52 -11.46 -20.80
N ASN A 201 4.56 -10.38 -21.57
CA ASN A 201 4.78 -10.39 -23.00
C ASN A 201 6.13 -9.79 -23.43
N LYS A 202 6.97 -9.35 -22.47
CA LYS A 202 8.21 -8.62 -22.72
C LYS A 202 8.01 -7.32 -23.53
N THR A 203 6.81 -6.75 -23.49
CA THR A 203 6.50 -5.49 -24.15
C THR A 203 7.40 -4.37 -23.61
N PRO A 204 8.10 -3.60 -24.45
CA PRO A 204 8.97 -2.52 -23.99
C PRO A 204 8.21 -1.50 -23.13
N LEU A 205 8.88 -1.02 -22.08
CA LEU A 205 8.30 0.00 -21.19
C LEU A 205 8.46 1.40 -21.81
N ASP A 206 7.34 2.07 -22.06
CA ASP A 206 7.35 3.47 -22.50
C ASP A 206 7.46 4.41 -21.29
N LYS A 207 8.59 5.12 -21.18
CA LYS A 207 8.85 6.09 -20.09
C LYS A 207 7.82 7.22 -20.01
N LYS A 208 7.17 7.56 -21.13
CA LYS A 208 6.15 8.62 -21.15
C LYS A 208 4.86 8.22 -20.41
N ILE A 209 4.55 6.93 -20.42
CA ILE A 209 3.35 6.39 -19.77
C ILE A 209 3.61 6.16 -18.28
N LEU A 210 4.84 5.82 -17.91
CA LEU A 210 5.17 5.48 -16.54
C LEU A 210 5.27 6.72 -15.64
N LEU A 211 4.85 6.57 -14.41
CA LEU A 211 5.22 7.50 -13.35
C LEU A 211 6.75 7.44 -13.15
N THR A 212 7.41 8.57 -13.20
CA THR A 212 8.89 8.64 -13.11
C THR A 212 9.38 9.12 -11.75
N SER A 213 8.54 9.84 -11.00
CA SER A 213 8.90 10.38 -9.70
C SER A 213 7.74 10.36 -8.71
N THR A 214 8.06 10.36 -7.42
CA THR A 214 7.09 10.47 -6.33
C THR A 214 6.38 11.82 -6.35
N GLU A 215 7.04 12.87 -6.79
CA GLU A 215 6.43 14.22 -6.89
C GLU A 215 5.24 14.28 -7.85
N GLU A 216 5.20 13.41 -8.85
CA GLU A 216 4.03 13.31 -9.73
C GLU A 216 2.77 12.86 -8.98
N ILE A 217 2.94 12.10 -7.88
CA ILE A 217 1.85 11.66 -7.01
C ILE A 217 1.58 12.71 -5.93
N LEU A 218 2.63 13.20 -5.28
CA LEU A 218 2.51 14.08 -4.12
C LEU A 218 1.98 15.46 -4.47
N LYS A 219 2.43 16.04 -5.59
CA LYS A 219 2.06 17.40 -6.00
C LYS A 219 0.54 17.58 -6.17
N PRO A 220 -0.18 16.72 -6.90
CA PRO A 220 -1.64 16.82 -6.98
C PRO A 220 -2.33 16.61 -5.62
N LEU A 221 -1.84 15.71 -4.78
CA LEU A 221 -2.42 15.46 -3.46
C LEU A 221 -2.23 16.66 -2.51
N ARG A 222 -1.06 17.32 -2.54
CA ARG A 222 -0.81 18.56 -1.79
C ARG A 222 -1.78 19.67 -2.21
N VAL A 223 -2.02 19.84 -3.52
CA VAL A 223 -2.98 20.82 -4.04
C VAL A 223 -4.41 20.54 -3.54
N VAL A 224 -4.81 19.28 -3.54
CA VAL A 224 -6.13 18.88 -3.00
C VAL A 224 -6.20 19.17 -1.50
N ARG A 225 -5.19 18.81 -0.73
CA ARG A 225 -5.13 19.07 0.71
C ARG A 225 -5.23 20.56 1.02
N GLU A 226 -4.41 21.40 0.38
CA GLU A 226 -4.44 22.86 0.54
C GLU A 226 -5.84 23.43 0.23
N SER A 227 -6.49 22.91 -0.81
CA SER A 227 -7.83 23.32 -1.18
C SER A 227 -8.89 22.93 -0.14
N LEU A 228 -8.75 21.76 0.48
CA LEU A 228 -9.66 21.29 1.54
C LEU A 228 -9.48 22.11 2.82
N GLU A 229 -8.23 22.40 3.20
CA GLU A 229 -7.90 23.26 4.34
C GLU A 229 -8.50 24.66 4.16
N GLN A 230 -8.35 25.28 2.98
CA GLN A 230 -8.94 26.59 2.65
C GLN A 230 -10.47 26.63 2.71
N ASN A 231 -11.14 25.51 2.49
CA ASN A 231 -12.59 25.40 2.53
C ASN A 231 -13.12 24.85 3.87
N GLN A 232 -12.34 24.93 4.94
CA GLN A 232 -12.68 24.48 6.30
C GLN A 232 -13.02 22.98 6.40
N ASN A 233 -12.47 22.17 5.51
CA ASN A 233 -12.62 20.72 5.52
C ASN A 233 -11.37 20.01 6.07
N GLU A 234 -10.84 20.47 7.22
CA GLU A 234 -9.59 19.98 7.82
C GLU A 234 -9.62 18.49 8.13
N ASN A 235 -10.75 17.98 8.62
CA ASN A 235 -10.91 16.56 8.91
C ASN A 235 -10.78 15.69 7.65
N VAL A 236 -11.27 16.19 6.51
CA VAL A 236 -11.16 15.50 5.21
C VAL A 236 -9.75 15.67 4.64
N ALA A 237 -9.13 16.84 4.84
CA ALA A 237 -7.75 17.12 4.45
C ALA A 237 -6.75 16.16 5.12
N SER A 238 -6.98 15.78 6.38
CA SER A 238 -6.17 14.82 7.11
C SER A 238 -6.15 13.44 6.45
N GLY A 239 -7.21 13.07 5.74
CA GLY A 239 -7.27 11.84 4.93
C GLY A 239 -6.26 11.83 3.78
N CYS A 240 -5.93 13.00 3.19
CA CYS A 240 -4.91 13.11 2.14
C CYS A 240 -3.48 12.88 2.65
N LEU A 241 -3.22 13.07 3.96
CA LEU A 241 -1.91 12.81 4.58
C LEU A 241 -1.52 11.33 4.52
N LEU A 242 -2.48 10.43 4.45
CA LEU A 242 -2.25 8.98 4.32
C LEU A 242 -1.42 8.60 3.10
N TYR A 243 -1.49 9.43 2.06
CA TYR A 243 -0.93 9.16 0.75
C TYR A 243 0.29 10.03 0.43
N THR A 244 0.65 10.93 1.36
CA THR A 244 1.83 11.79 1.23
C THR A 244 3.04 11.26 2.00
N SER A 245 2.95 10.09 2.64
CA SER A 245 4.11 9.39 3.18
C SER A 245 5.07 9.04 2.05
N PRO A 246 6.36 9.34 2.18
CA PRO A 246 7.33 9.01 1.15
C PRO A 246 7.35 7.51 0.88
N SER A 247 7.46 7.20 -0.41
CA SER A 247 7.67 5.83 -0.88
C SER A 247 9.02 5.31 -0.39
N PRO A 248 9.21 3.98 -0.23
CA PRO A 248 10.51 3.37 0.09
C PRO A 248 11.67 3.75 -0.85
N ARG A 249 11.37 4.43 -1.97
CA ARG A 249 12.36 4.86 -2.98
C ARG A 249 12.95 6.25 -2.76
N ASP A 250 12.39 7.08 -1.88
CA ASP A 250 12.92 8.44 -1.65
C ASP A 250 14.20 8.42 -0.80
N ALA A 251 14.67 7.24 -0.38
CA ALA A 251 15.91 7.05 0.37
C ALA A 251 17.16 6.82 -0.53
N GLU A 252 17.00 6.75 -1.86
CA GLU A 252 18.10 6.46 -2.81
C GLU A 252 18.47 7.66 -3.71
N SER A 253 18.21 8.90 -3.27
CA SER A 253 18.69 10.09 -3.97
C SER A 253 19.69 10.86 -3.14
#